data_435a027e2410367074a8a8ab7327b0c0
#
_entry.id   435a027e2410367074a8a8ab7327b0c0
#
_cell.length_a   1.000
_cell.length_b   1.000
_cell.length_c   1.000
_cell.angle_alpha   90.00
_cell.angle_beta   90.00
_cell.angle_gamma   90.00
#
_symmetry.space_group_name_H-M   'P 1'
#
loop_
_entity.id
_entity.type
_entity.pdbx_description
1 polymer ?
#
loop_
_entity_poly.entity_id
_entity_poly.type
_entity_poly.pdbx_seq_one_letter_code
_entity_poly.pdbx_strand_id
1 'polypeptide(L)'
;MKNLEAGAAIGAGLGKDDFGRIETRGIDIIPDVERKSKPYELFTVFFGPQFGYGNMIFGALAIAFGLGWWAAFWAITVGSLVGSLVFLAVTPISPKTGTNNQVSSGAAFGVRGRLLGSGITWFIAMGFFVILVYTSAQALIYTFNRWFGTSTGLGALSIAMAVIIVVTCVGAVLGHRSLERGDRALTIVSIIVGLLVFIAFAPKFHAIPGGHYLLGTFWPTWFLAATTAASLPISWGPFVGDYGRYIPASASPRVVGAYGFAGIFLGCWLAMVAAAFAATAFAAQAFNFVQGITTTSPAWFVLPMLLILGLASNIASAAMSLYNAALDAGAWPILYKVKRWHIAVGLSAIVLGLTYLLVVATNFITNLESFVTIMIATATPWMVIMGIHYLLVKGQYAPLDLHAFAIPGARGRYWYTGGINIVAFVAWGCGVALGLMFSTTTLFTGPLESSVQGVDLSWLMAGLGGGIVYLIGTLVTARRTAGTQPDLADVAAQEVSGTA
;
A
#
# COMPACT_ATOMS: atom_id res chain seq x y z
N MET A 1 -32.05 16.28 -17.82
CA MET A 1 -32.36 16.65 -16.43
C MET A 1 -32.18 15.51 -15.45
N LYS A 2 -32.82 14.36 -15.55
CA LYS A 2 -32.65 13.22 -14.62
C LYS A 2 -31.19 12.73 -14.48
N ASN A 3 -30.38 12.76 -15.54
CA ASN A 3 -28.99 12.32 -15.52
C ASN A 3 -28.04 13.38 -14.93
N LEU A 4 -28.36 14.67 -15.02
CA LEU A 4 -27.66 15.77 -14.39
C LEU A 4 -27.95 15.82 -12.87
N GLU A 5 -29.22 15.55 -12.51
CA GLU A 5 -29.62 15.41 -11.10
C GLU A 5 -28.96 14.18 -10.46
N ALA A 6 -28.78 13.07 -11.21
CA ALA A 6 -28.00 11.91 -10.73
C ALA A 6 -26.50 12.23 -10.56
N GLY A 7 -25.89 12.98 -11.48
CA GLY A 7 -24.52 13.46 -11.36
C GLY A 7 -24.33 14.46 -10.21
N ALA A 8 -25.28 15.37 -10.00
CA ALA A 8 -25.30 16.30 -8.88
C ALA A 8 -25.64 15.60 -7.55
N ALA A 9 -26.49 14.57 -7.57
CA ALA A 9 -26.83 13.77 -6.38
C ALA A 9 -25.68 12.89 -5.92
N ILE A 10 -24.79 12.46 -6.82
CA ILE A 10 -23.52 11.75 -6.46
C ILE A 10 -22.59 12.67 -5.66
N GLY A 11 -22.68 14.00 -5.86
CA GLY A 11 -21.84 14.98 -5.13
C GLY A 11 -22.54 15.75 -4.00
N ALA A 12 -23.88 15.82 -3.97
CA ALA A 12 -24.62 16.79 -3.14
C ALA A 12 -25.30 16.21 -1.89
N GLY A 13 -25.36 14.90 -1.72
CA GLY A 13 -26.22 14.25 -0.72
C GLY A 13 -25.57 13.82 0.59
N LEU A 14 -24.27 14.03 0.77
CA LEU A 14 -23.55 13.49 1.91
C LEU A 14 -23.04 14.61 2.84
N GLY A 15 -23.33 14.49 4.14
CA GLY A 15 -22.94 15.46 5.15
C GLY A 15 -21.43 15.71 5.17
N LYS A 16 -21.01 16.84 5.73
CA LYS A 16 -19.60 17.15 5.93
C LYS A 16 -18.95 16.09 6.83
N ASP A 17 -17.84 15.51 6.37
CA ASP A 17 -17.03 14.65 7.20
C ASP A 17 -16.38 15.47 8.31
N ASP A 18 -16.75 15.25 9.55
CA ASP A 18 -16.22 15.93 10.73
C ASP A 18 -15.46 14.93 11.62
N PHE A 19 -14.52 15.47 12.41
CA PHE A 19 -13.75 14.67 13.37
C PHE A 19 -14.67 13.92 14.34
N GLY A 20 -14.41 12.62 14.52
CA GLY A 20 -15.17 11.77 15.45
C GLY A 20 -16.53 11.30 14.93
N ARG A 21 -16.91 11.61 13.68
CA ARG A 21 -18.13 11.10 13.04
C ARG A 21 -17.81 9.99 12.05
N ILE A 22 -18.77 9.07 11.86
CA ILE A 22 -18.65 7.99 10.87
C ILE A 22 -18.61 8.62 9.48
N GLU A 23 -17.53 8.34 8.74
CA GLU A 23 -17.38 8.80 7.35
C GLU A 23 -18.41 8.12 6.45
N THR A 24 -19.11 8.93 5.66
CA THR A 24 -20.15 8.47 4.73
C THR A 24 -19.69 8.43 3.28
N ARG A 25 -18.57 9.10 2.95
CA ARG A 25 -18.04 9.12 1.58
C ARG A 25 -17.32 7.82 1.25
N GLY A 26 -17.63 7.28 0.08
CA GLY A 26 -16.95 6.10 -0.49
C GLY A 26 -15.93 6.49 -1.56
N ILE A 27 -16.09 5.89 -2.73
CA ILE A 27 -15.24 6.09 -3.91
C ILE A 27 -15.67 7.31 -4.77
N ASP A 28 -16.56 8.16 -4.27
CA ASP A 28 -17.12 9.30 -4.99
C ASP A 28 -16.08 10.39 -5.27
N ILE A 29 -16.38 11.26 -6.24
CA ILE A 29 -15.57 12.44 -6.55
C ILE A 29 -15.63 13.41 -5.37
N ILE A 30 -14.48 13.84 -4.87
CA ILE A 30 -14.40 14.92 -3.90
C ILE A 30 -14.60 16.27 -4.63
N PRO A 31 -15.63 17.07 -4.28
CA PRO A 31 -15.84 18.37 -4.89
C PRO A 31 -14.64 19.31 -4.68
N ASP A 32 -14.34 20.17 -5.66
CA ASP A 32 -13.16 21.06 -5.60
C ASP A 32 -13.16 21.99 -4.39
N VAL A 33 -14.33 22.41 -3.92
CA VAL A 33 -14.50 23.27 -2.72
C VAL A 33 -14.05 22.58 -1.43
N GLU A 34 -14.01 21.25 -1.42
CA GLU A 34 -13.60 20.44 -0.29
C GLU A 34 -12.14 19.98 -0.37
N ARG A 35 -11.50 20.14 -1.53
CA ARG A 35 -10.09 19.78 -1.75
C ARG A 35 -9.16 20.85 -1.18
N LYS A 36 -8.88 20.75 0.13
CA LYS A 36 -8.10 21.76 0.88
C LYS A 36 -6.77 21.22 1.39
N SER A 37 -6.47 19.93 1.19
CA SER A 37 -5.22 19.33 1.59
C SER A 37 -4.05 19.89 0.79
N LYS A 38 -2.92 20.07 1.47
CA LYS A 38 -1.70 20.59 0.85
C LYS A 38 -0.77 19.45 0.45
N PRO A 39 0.02 19.55 -0.64
CA PRO A 39 0.91 18.50 -1.09
C PRO A 39 1.87 17.96 -0.02
N TYR A 40 2.37 18.79 0.90
CA TYR A 40 3.27 18.36 1.96
C TYR A 40 2.60 17.41 2.98
N GLU A 41 1.27 17.37 3.06
CA GLU A 41 0.55 16.48 3.96
C GLU A 41 0.73 15.01 3.54
N LEU A 42 0.97 14.75 2.24
CA LEU A 42 1.33 13.42 1.77
C LEU A 42 2.64 12.92 2.40
N PHE A 43 3.60 13.83 2.63
CA PHE A 43 4.84 13.44 3.31
C PHE A 43 4.53 12.88 4.71
N THR A 44 3.72 13.56 5.50
CA THR A 44 3.40 13.12 6.87
C THR A 44 2.60 11.84 6.89
N VAL A 45 1.60 11.71 5.99
CA VAL A 45 0.74 10.51 5.87
C VAL A 45 1.56 9.28 5.49
N PHE A 46 2.57 9.40 4.62
CA PHE A 46 3.37 8.26 4.20
C PHE A 46 4.62 8.02 5.04
N PHE A 47 5.07 9.00 5.81
CA PHE A 47 6.26 8.88 6.63
C PHE A 47 5.96 8.22 8.00
N GLY A 48 4.99 8.75 8.74
CA GLY A 48 4.75 8.40 10.15
C GLY A 48 4.42 6.92 10.39
N PRO A 49 3.46 6.34 9.65
CA PRO A 49 3.04 4.97 9.86
C PRO A 49 4.11 3.92 9.60
N GLN A 50 5.24 4.28 8.95
CA GLN A 50 6.28 3.30 8.59
C GLN A 50 7.06 2.76 9.79
N PHE A 51 7.05 3.46 10.92
CA PHE A 51 7.77 3.04 12.13
C PHE A 51 7.06 1.96 12.95
N GLY A 52 5.93 1.42 12.49
CA GLY A 52 5.32 0.24 13.11
C GLY A 52 6.15 -1.03 12.90
N TYR A 53 6.13 -1.94 13.86
CA TYR A 53 6.87 -3.21 13.79
C TYR A 53 6.56 -4.05 12.55
N GLY A 54 5.30 -4.01 12.07
CA GLY A 54 4.91 -4.73 10.86
C GLY A 54 5.61 -4.22 9.60
N ASN A 55 6.02 -2.96 9.56
CA ASN A 55 6.82 -2.39 8.48
C ASN A 55 8.32 -2.54 8.74
N MET A 56 8.76 -2.37 9.99
CA MET A 56 10.16 -2.51 10.39
C MET A 56 10.71 -3.91 10.13
N ILE A 57 9.90 -4.97 10.27
CA ILE A 57 10.34 -6.36 10.06
C ILE A 57 11.00 -6.57 8.69
N PHE A 58 10.58 -5.86 7.65
CA PHE A 58 11.15 -5.95 6.31
C PHE A 58 12.65 -5.56 6.28
N GLY A 59 13.07 -4.63 7.14
CA GLY A 59 14.48 -4.27 7.28
C GLY A 59 15.28 -5.32 8.06
N ALA A 60 14.71 -5.88 9.11
CA ALA A 60 15.36 -6.93 9.90
C ALA A 60 15.60 -8.21 9.10
N LEU A 61 14.72 -8.51 8.10
CA LEU A 61 14.88 -9.66 7.21
C LEU A 61 16.20 -9.62 6.44
N ALA A 62 16.75 -8.46 6.08
CA ALA A 62 18.04 -8.38 5.40
C ALA A 62 19.16 -8.99 6.25
N ILE A 63 19.16 -8.76 7.57
CA ILE A 63 20.08 -9.38 8.52
C ILE A 63 19.75 -10.87 8.72
N ALA A 64 18.45 -11.20 8.83
CA ALA A 64 17.99 -12.58 8.97
C ALA A 64 18.39 -13.47 7.77
N PHE A 65 18.42 -12.90 6.56
CA PHE A 65 18.89 -13.59 5.35
C PHE A 65 20.42 -13.83 5.33
N GLY A 66 21.15 -13.37 6.34
CA GLY A 66 22.58 -13.59 6.47
C GLY A 66 23.46 -12.51 5.84
N LEU A 67 22.88 -11.36 5.45
CA LEU A 67 23.67 -10.23 4.98
C LEU A 67 24.39 -9.55 6.15
N GLY A 68 25.63 -9.12 5.90
CA GLY A 68 26.32 -8.22 6.80
C GLY A 68 25.70 -6.82 6.81
N TRP A 69 26.00 -6.01 7.83
CA TRP A 69 25.41 -4.69 8.04
C TRP A 69 25.43 -3.80 6.78
N TRP A 70 26.61 -3.64 6.15
CA TRP A 70 26.71 -2.75 4.99
C TRP A 70 25.97 -3.28 3.76
N ALA A 71 25.97 -4.59 3.56
CA ALA A 71 25.20 -5.22 2.48
C ALA A 71 23.70 -5.04 2.69
N ALA A 72 23.22 -5.24 3.93
CA ALA A 72 21.83 -5.02 4.32
C ALA A 72 21.43 -3.53 4.15
N PHE A 73 22.26 -2.60 4.62
CA PHE A 73 22.03 -1.16 4.47
C PHE A 73 21.84 -0.76 3.01
N TRP A 74 22.72 -1.23 2.10
CA TRP A 74 22.62 -0.91 0.70
C TRP A 74 21.47 -1.63 0.00
N ALA A 75 21.15 -2.87 0.36
CA ALA A 75 19.97 -3.57 -0.15
C ALA A 75 18.68 -2.83 0.22
N ILE A 76 18.55 -2.41 1.47
CA ILE A 76 17.41 -1.61 1.95
C ILE A 76 17.36 -0.26 1.21
N THR A 77 18.50 0.42 1.05
CA THR A 77 18.54 1.74 0.41
C THR A 77 18.11 1.66 -1.04
N VAL A 78 18.70 0.74 -1.81
CA VAL A 78 18.37 0.56 -3.23
C VAL A 78 16.94 0.08 -3.41
N GLY A 79 16.50 -0.91 -2.62
CA GLY A 79 15.15 -1.43 -2.68
C GLY A 79 14.10 -0.36 -2.38
N SER A 80 14.26 0.36 -1.26
CA SER A 80 13.33 1.43 -0.88
C SER A 80 13.28 2.55 -1.93
N LEU A 81 14.44 2.96 -2.45
CA LEU A 81 14.53 4.00 -3.47
C LEU A 81 13.75 3.59 -4.73
N VAL A 82 14.06 2.41 -5.25
CA VAL A 82 13.45 1.91 -6.49
C VAL A 82 11.95 1.68 -6.32
N GLY A 83 11.54 1.03 -5.23
CA GLY A 83 10.11 0.82 -4.95
C GLY A 83 9.32 2.12 -4.82
N SER A 84 9.95 3.19 -4.32
CA SER A 84 9.31 4.49 -4.17
C SER A 84 9.16 5.29 -5.47
N LEU A 85 9.94 4.99 -6.53
CA LEU A 85 9.90 5.74 -7.79
C LEU A 85 8.50 5.77 -8.42
N VAL A 86 7.71 4.73 -8.23
CA VAL A 86 6.35 4.67 -8.76
C VAL A 86 5.46 5.81 -8.25
N PHE A 87 5.74 6.34 -7.04
CA PHE A 87 5.00 7.46 -6.47
C PHE A 87 5.11 8.75 -7.29
N LEU A 88 6.22 8.97 -7.98
CA LEU A 88 6.38 10.14 -8.86
C LEU A 88 5.34 10.17 -9.99
N ALA A 89 4.90 8.99 -10.46
CA ALA A 89 3.97 8.86 -11.55
C ALA A 89 2.50 8.70 -11.09
N VAL A 90 2.24 7.95 -10.00
CA VAL A 90 0.86 7.64 -9.58
C VAL A 90 0.27 8.68 -8.63
N THR A 91 1.09 9.35 -7.81
CA THR A 91 0.60 10.36 -6.85
C THR A 91 -0.11 11.55 -7.52
N PRO A 92 0.36 12.09 -8.67
CA PRO A 92 -0.31 13.21 -9.33
C PRO A 92 -1.67 12.89 -9.96
N ILE A 93 -2.05 11.60 -10.06
CA ILE A 93 -3.30 11.19 -10.73
C ILE A 93 -4.52 11.64 -9.92
N SER A 94 -4.56 11.35 -8.63
CA SER A 94 -5.73 11.57 -7.79
C SER A 94 -6.12 13.04 -7.60
N PRO A 95 -5.22 14.04 -7.50
CA PRO A 95 -5.60 15.45 -7.56
C PRO A 95 -6.30 15.82 -8.87
N LYS A 96 -5.92 15.21 -10.01
CA LYS A 96 -6.53 15.49 -11.32
C LYS A 96 -7.88 14.83 -11.49
N THR A 97 -8.12 13.69 -10.85
CA THR A 97 -9.38 12.94 -10.97
C THR A 97 -10.36 13.21 -9.81
N GLY A 98 -9.86 13.67 -8.65
CA GLY A 98 -10.66 13.88 -7.44
C GLY A 98 -11.17 12.60 -6.80
N THR A 99 -10.62 11.45 -7.21
CA THR A 99 -11.01 10.13 -6.72
C THR A 99 -9.77 9.28 -6.41
N ASN A 100 -9.98 8.11 -5.83
CA ASN A 100 -8.89 7.20 -5.48
C ASN A 100 -8.23 6.55 -6.70
N ASN A 101 -7.09 5.88 -6.50
CA ASN A 101 -6.33 5.29 -7.61
C ASN A 101 -7.07 4.13 -8.26
N GLN A 102 -7.89 3.38 -7.53
CA GLN A 102 -8.68 2.27 -8.06
C GLN A 102 -9.68 2.75 -9.10
N VAL A 103 -10.45 3.79 -8.77
CA VAL A 103 -11.37 4.42 -9.74
C VAL A 103 -10.60 5.11 -10.87
N SER A 104 -9.52 5.83 -10.54
CA SER A 104 -8.68 6.52 -11.54
C SER A 104 -8.04 5.53 -12.52
N SER A 105 -7.76 4.28 -12.10
CA SER A 105 -7.26 3.23 -12.99
C SER A 105 -8.21 2.89 -14.13
N GLY A 106 -9.50 3.21 -13.97
CA GLY A 106 -10.49 3.08 -15.03
C GLY A 106 -10.14 3.85 -16.31
N ALA A 107 -9.32 4.89 -16.22
CA ALA A 107 -8.80 5.59 -17.40
C ALA A 107 -7.89 4.69 -18.25
N ALA A 108 -7.05 3.86 -17.64
CA ALA A 108 -6.18 2.94 -18.35
C ALA A 108 -6.84 1.58 -18.61
N PHE A 109 -7.57 1.03 -17.64
CA PHE A 109 -8.10 -0.34 -17.68
C PHE A 109 -9.55 -0.43 -18.13
N GLY A 110 -10.26 0.70 -18.21
CA GLY A 110 -11.69 0.75 -18.47
C GLY A 110 -12.53 0.85 -17.20
N VAL A 111 -13.73 1.41 -17.33
CA VAL A 111 -14.64 1.71 -16.20
C VAL A 111 -14.99 0.46 -15.38
N ARG A 112 -15.14 -0.70 -16.03
CA ARG A 112 -15.32 -2.00 -15.35
C ARG A 112 -13.98 -2.63 -15.00
N GLY A 113 -12.95 -2.41 -15.82
CA GLY A 113 -11.59 -2.91 -15.61
C GLY A 113 -10.93 -2.39 -14.34
N ARG A 114 -11.39 -1.24 -13.78
CA ARG A 114 -10.96 -0.73 -12.48
C ARG A 114 -11.10 -1.75 -11.33
N LEU A 115 -11.99 -2.73 -11.44
CA LEU A 115 -12.18 -3.77 -10.43
C LEU A 115 -10.94 -4.64 -10.25
N LEU A 116 -10.07 -4.74 -11.27
CA LEU A 116 -8.76 -5.37 -11.12
C LEU A 116 -7.92 -4.63 -10.06
N GLY A 117 -7.84 -3.30 -10.17
CA GLY A 117 -7.15 -2.46 -9.19
C GLY A 117 -7.75 -2.62 -7.79
N SER A 118 -9.09 -2.59 -7.66
CA SER A 118 -9.75 -2.81 -6.37
C SER A 118 -9.44 -4.20 -5.77
N GLY A 119 -9.31 -5.24 -6.60
CA GLY A 119 -8.93 -6.58 -6.14
C GLY A 119 -7.48 -6.65 -5.64
N ILE A 120 -6.54 -6.05 -6.39
CA ILE A 120 -5.13 -5.97 -6.01
C ILE A 120 -4.98 -5.20 -4.69
N THR A 121 -5.59 -4.03 -4.59
CA THR A 121 -5.45 -3.16 -3.41
C THR A 121 -6.12 -3.77 -2.18
N TRP A 122 -7.29 -4.40 -2.35
CA TRP A 122 -7.93 -5.15 -1.28
C TRP A 122 -7.04 -6.29 -0.75
N PHE A 123 -6.43 -7.07 -1.64
CA PHE A 123 -5.50 -8.14 -1.27
C PHE A 123 -4.31 -7.60 -0.47
N ILE A 124 -3.69 -6.49 -0.92
CA ILE A 124 -2.57 -5.83 -0.24
C ILE A 124 -3.00 -5.34 1.15
N ALA A 125 -4.12 -4.63 1.23
CA ALA A 125 -4.63 -4.06 2.47
C ALA A 125 -4.93 -5.15 3.51
N MET A 126 -5.55 -6.25 3.09
CA MET A 126 -5.86 -7.39 3.97
C MET A 126 -4.58 -8.09 4.47
N GLY A 127 -3.59 -8.30 3.59
CA GLY A 127 -2.31 -8.90 3.98
C GLY A 127 -1.56 -8.04 5.00
N PHE A 128 -1.45 -6.74 4.77
CA PHE A 128 -0.82 -5.83 5.75
C PHE A 128 -1.64 -5.72 7.03
N PHE A 129 -2.96 -5.76 6.98
CA PHE A 129 -3.77 -5.77 8.19
C PHE A 129 -3.43 -6.98 9.07
N VAL A 130 -3.29 -8.17 8.49
CA VAL A 130 -2.85 -9.39 9.21
C VAL A 130 -1.46 -9.20 9.84
N ILE A 131 -0.48 -8.72 9.07
CA ILE A 131 0.90 -8.50 9.52
C ILE A 131 0.94 -7.53 10.70
N LEU A 132 0.23 -6.42 10.61
CA LEU A 132 0.22 -5.35 11.60
C LEU A 132 -0.50 -5.78 12.90
N VAL A 133 -1.61 -6.52 12.80
CA VAL A 133 -2.30 -7.11 13.96
C VAL A 133 -1.39 -8.11 14.66
N TYR A 134 -0.77 -9.01 13.92
CA TYR A 134 0.10 -10.05 14.48
C TYR A 134 1.31 -9.45 15.20
N THR A 135 2.01 -8.51 14.56
CA THR A 135 3.19 -7.88 15.15
C THR A 135 2.86 -7.00 16.35
N SER A 136 1.69 -6.35 16.39
CA SER A 136 1.21 -5.64 17.59
C SER A 136 0.89 -6.58 18.73
N ALA A 137 0.23 -7.71 18.44
CA ALA A 137 -0.06 -8.73 19.45
C ALA A 137 1.25 -9.33 20.01
N GLN A 138 2.23 -9.62 19.16
CA GLN A 138 3.56 -10.04 19.60
C GLN A 138 4.24 -8.99 20.49
N ALA A 139 4.16 -7.70 20.13
CA ALA A 139 4.73 -6.63 20.94
C ALA A 139 4.16 -6.63 22.36
N LEU A 140 2.83 -6.81 22.49
CA LEU A 140 2.17 -6.93 23.79
C LEU A 140 2.66 -8.14 24.58
N ILE A 141 2.54 -9.34 24.01
CA ILE A 141 2.82 -10.57 24.76
C ILE A 141 4.29 -10.68 25.17
N TYR A 142 5.26 -10.30 24.31
CA TYR A 142 6.67 -10.34 24.66
C TYR A 142 7.07 -9.26 25.67
N THR A 143 6.43 -8.07 25.63
CA THR A 143 6.67 -7.04 26.65
C THR A 143 6.11 -7.46 28.02
N PHE A 144 4.89 -7.99 28.05
CA PHE A 144 4.27 -8.48 29.30
C PHE A 144 5.02 -9.70 29.85
N ASN A 145 5.50 -10.60 28.98
CA ASN A 145 6.37 -11.69 29.39
C ASN A 145 7.64 -11.17 30.04
N ARG A 146 8.29 -10.16 29.43
CA ARG A 146 9.51 -9.57 29.97
C ARG A 146 9.33 -8.91 31.34
N TRP A 147 8.18 -8.28 31.59
CA TRP A 147 7.92 -7.57 32.85
C TRP A 147 7.32 -8.45 33.95
N PHE A 148 6.44 -9.37 33.56
CA PHE A 148 5.61 -10.10 34.49
C PHE A 148 5.73 -11.62 34.37
N GLY A 149 6.56 -12.14 33.46
CA GLY A 149 6.71 -13.57 33.21
C GLY A 149 5.44 -14.25 32.66
N THR A 150 4.56 -13.48 32.01
CA THR A 150 3.31 -14.02 31.44
C THR A 150 3.56 -14.96 30.27
N SER A 151 2.57 -15.81 29.96
CA SER A 151 2.66 -16.74 28.82
C SER A 151 2.77 -16.00 27.49
N THR A 152 3.59 -16.52 26.58
CA THR A 152 3.67 -16.12 25.15
C THR A 152 3.02 -17.14 24.21
N GLY A 153 2.28 -18.12 24.77
CA GLY A 153 1.65 -19.17 24.00
C GLY A 153 0.45 -18.69 23.18
N LEU A 154 -0.11 -19.61 22.37
CA LEU A 154 -1.19 -19.31 21.43
C LEU A 154 -2.42 -18.65 22.08
N GLY A 155 -2.77 -19.03 23.30
CA GLY A 155 -3.91 -18.41 24.01
C GLY A 155 -3.69 -16.91 24.28
N ALA A 156 -2.52 -16.53 24.80
CA ALA A 156 -2.16 -15.15 25.04
C ALA A 156 -2.09 -14.35 23.72
N LEU A 157 -1.51 -14.94 22.68
CA LEU A 157 -1.44 -14.34 21.36
C LEU A 157 -2.83 -14.10 20.75
N SER A 158 -3.73 -15.09 20.85
CA SER A 158 -5.11 -14.96 20.33
C SER A 158 -5.89 -13.85 21.03
N ILE A 159 -5.78 -13.73 22.36
CA ILE A 159 -6.41 -12.65 23.13
C ILE A 159 -5.84 -11.29 22.70
N ALA A 160 -4.51 -11.19 22.59
CA ALA A 160 -3.86 -9.95 22.15
C ALA A 160 -4.30 -9.56 20.73
N MET A 161 -4.35 -10.50 19.78
CA MET A 161 -4.85 -10.25 18.42
C MET A 161 -6.29 -9.73 18.42
N ALA A 162 -7.18 -10.36 19.19
CA ALA A 162 -8.57 -9.93 19.29
C ALA A 162 -8.69 -8.49 19.82
N VAL A 163 -7.93 -8.13 20.86
CA VAL A 163 -7.90 -6.76 21.41
C VAL A 163 -7.40 -5.76 20.34
N ILE A 164 -6.31 -6.07 19.67
CA ILE A 164 -5.74 -5.19 18.62
C ILE A 164 -6.74 -5.01 17.46
N ILE A 165 -7.41 -6.05 17.02
CA ILE A 165 -8.42 -5.97 15.94
C ILE A 165 -9.58 -5.05 16.35
N VAL A 166 -10.09 -5.18 17.58
CA VAL A 166 -11.18 -4.31 18.07
C VAL A 166 -10.75 -2.84 18.06
N VAL A 167 -9.56 -2.53 18.61
CA VAL A 167 -9.04 -1.16 18.65
C VAL A 167 -8.84 -0.61 17.22
N THR A 168 -8.27 -1.42 16.34
CA THR A 168 -8.05 -1.06 14.93
C THR A 168 -9.37 -0.82 14.19
N CYS A 169 -10.38 -1.68 14.41
CA CYS A 169 -11.69 -1.54 13.79
C CYS A 169 -12.37 -0.22 14.19
N VAL A 170 -12.31 0.15 15.48
CA VAL A 170 -12.82 1.45 15.95
C VAL A 170 -12.11 2.60 15.21
N GLY A 171 -10.77 2.58 15.11
CA GLY A 171 -9.99 3.58 14.38
C GLY A 171 -10.41 3.70 12.92
N ALA A 172 -10.56 2.58 12.21
CA ALA A 172 -10.95 2.56 10.80
C ALA A 172 -12.38 3.05 10.56
N VAL A 173 -13.31 2.78 11.48
CA VAL A 173 -14.71 3.23 11.39
C VAL A 173 -14.84 4.74 11.56
N LEU A 174 -14.01 5.38 12.40
CA LEU A 174 -13.98 6.83 12.60
C LEU A 174 -13.53 7.61 11.35
N GLY A 175 -12.85 6.96 10.40
CA GLY A 175 -12.61 7.46 9.05
C GLY A 175 -11.43 8.42 8.89
N HIS A 176 -11.27 8.92 7.64
CA HIS A 176 -10.09 9.62 7.14
C HIS A 176 -9.62 10.81 8.00
N ARG A 177 -10.50 11.76 8.36
CA ARG A 177 -10.10 12.95 9.14
C ARG A 177 -9.60 12.64 10.55
N SER A 178 -10.10 11.56 11.14
CA SER A 178 -9.65 11.12 12.46
C SER A 178 -8.27 10.48 12.36
N LEU A 179 -8.02 9.72 11.29
CA LEU A 179 -6.72 9.14 10.99
C LEU A 179 -5.68 10.24 10.70
N GLU A 180 -5.97 11.22 9.83
CA GLU A 180 -5.03 12.29 9.48
C GLU A 180 -4.57 13.15 10.67
N ARG A 181 -5.49 13.52 11.57
CA ARG A 181 -5.11 14.35 12.74
C ARG A 181 -4.26 13.57 13.73
N GLY A 182 -4.55 12.30 13.93
CA GLY A 182 -3.73 11.42 14.75
C GLY A 182 -2.33 11.24 14.15
N ASP A 183 -2.24 11.10 12.83
CA ASP A 183 -0.99 10.83 12.12
C ASP A 183 0.05 11.96 12.23
N ARG A 184 -0.35 13.23 12.29
CA ARG A 184 0.62 14.34 12.43
C ARG A 184 1.39 14.28 13.73
N ALA A 185 0.68 14.10 14.85
CA ALA A 185 1.32 13.99 16.16
C ALA A 185 2.14 12.71 16.24
N LEU A 186 1.56 11.60 15.76
CA LEU A 186 2.21 10.30 15.74
C LEU A 186 3.46 10.31 14.87
N THR A 187 3.47 11.01 13.73
CA THR A 187 4.65 11.15 12.85
C THR A 187 5.83 11.75 13.61
N ILE A 188 5.61 12.85 14.33
CA ILE A 188 6.69 13.50 15.09
C ILE A 188 7.23 12.57 16.18
N VAL A 189 6.35 11.94 16.94
CA VAL A 189 6.73 11.02 18.01
C VAL A 189 7.41 9.78 17.44
N SER A 190 6.93 9.23 16.32
CA SER A 190 7.53 8.07 15.66
C SER A 190 8.93 8.36 15.12
N ILE A 191 9.18 9.56 14.58
CA ILE A 191 10.53 10.00 14.20
C ILE A 191 11.45 9.98 15.43
N ILE A 192 11.01 10.58 16.52
CA ILE A 192 11.81 10.64 17.75
C ILE A 192 12.11 9.23 18.26
N VAL A 193 11.09 8.39 18.40
CA VAL A 193 11.28 7.01 18.91
C VAL A 193 12.06 6.16 17.92
N GLY A 194 11.85 6.34 16.60
CA GLY A 194 12.64 5.68 15.56
C GLY A 194 14.13 6.04 15.62
N LEU A 195 14.46 7.31 15.86
CA LEU A 195 15.85 7.75 16.08
C LEU A 195 16.41 7.21 17.40
N LEU A 196 15.58 7.11 18.44
CA LEU A 196 15.98 6.51 19.72
C LEU A 196 16.32 5.03 19.58
N VAL A 197 15.84 4.31 18.55
CA VAL A 197 16.30 2.93 18.27
C VAL A 197 17.81 2.89 18.04
N PHE A 198 18.36 3.83 17.27
CA PHE A 198 19.82 3.89 17.06
C PHE A 198 20.57 4.13 18.36
N ILE A 199 20.10 5.04 19.22
CA ILE A 199 20.72 5.32 20.52
C ILE A 199 20.60 4.11 21.45
N ALA A 200 19.43 3.48 21.52
CA ALA A 200 19.15 2.36 22.40
C ALA A 200 19.99 1.11 22.06
N PHE A 201 20.24 0.88 20.78
CA PHE A 201 20.97 -0.28 20.30
C PHE A 201 22.44 0.00 19.96
N ALA A 202 22.90 1.26 19.95
CA ALA A 202 24.29 1.61 19.69
C ALA A 202 25.31 0.82 20.55
N PRO A 203 25.09 0.60 21.87
CA PRO A 203 26.03 -0.17 22.69
C PRO A 203 26.11 -1.66 22.33
N LYS A 204 25.09 -2.18 21.60
CA LYS A 204 24.98 -3.58 21.19
C LYS A 204 25.16 -3.76 19.68
N PHE A 205 25.37 -2.65 18.97
CA PHE A 205 25.59 -2.69 17.53
C PHE A 205 26.93 -3.32 17.20
N HIS A 206 26.89 -4.24 16.27
CA HIS A 206 28.07 -4.83 15.67
C HIS A 206 27.92 -4.78 14.15
N ALA A 207 28.92 -4.28 13.45
CA ALA A 207 28.97 -4.36 11.99
C ALA A 207 29.28 -5.82 11.58
N ILE A 208 28.28 -6.69 11.78
CA ILE A 208 28.42 -8.14 11.53
C ILE A 208 28.86 -8.36 10.07
N PRO A 209 29.83 -9.25 9.82
CA PRO A 209 30.12 -9.73 8.48
C PRO A 209 28.97 -10.61 7.99
N GLY A 210 28.67 -10.58 6.70
CA GLY A 210 27.77 -11.57 6.08
C GLY A 210 28.45 -12.93 5.97
N GLY A 211 27.68 -13.99 5.76
CA GLY A 211 28.30 -15.31 5.57
C GLY A 211 27.35 -16.48 5.37
N HIS A 212 26.26 -16.55 6.10
CA HIS A 212 25.26 -17.62 5.95
C HIS A 212 24.09 -17.13 5.09
N TYR A 213 24.33 -16.99 3.80
CA TYR A 213 23.36 -16.45 2.84
C TYR A 213 22.19 -17.40 2.63
N LEU A 214 20.96 -16.92 2.83
CA LEU A 214 19.73 -17.72 2.78
C LEU A 214 19.58 -18.47 1.42
N LEU A 215 19.93 -17.82 0.31
CA LEU A 215 19.91 -18.41 -1.03
C LEU A 215 21.29 -18.98 -1.47
N GLY A 216 22.13 -19.33 -0.51
CA GLY A 216 23.44 -19.99 -0.74
C GLY A 216 24.56 -19.04 -1.16
N THR A 217 24.29 -17.98 -1.87
CA THR A 217 25.28 -17.02 -2.37
C THR A 217 24.90 -15.56 -2.09
N PHE A 218 25.88 -14.66 -2.21
CA PHE A 218 25.71 -13.24 -1.87
C PHE A 218 24.67 -12.53 -2.74
N TRP A 219 24.84 -12.56 -4.06
CA TRP A 219 24.01 -11.75 -4.95
C TRP A 219 22.53 -12.13 -4.94
N PRO A 220 22.13 -13.40 -5.09
CA PRO A 220 20.73 -13.80 -4.94
C PRO A 220 20.13 -13.33 -3.61
N THR A 221 20.84 -13.51 -2.49
CA THR A 221 20.37 -13.08 -1.18
C THR A 221 20.27 -11.55 -1.06
N TRP A 222 21.22 -10.83 -1.62
CA TRP A 222 21.21 -9.37 -1.63
C TRP A 222 20.01 -8.82 -2.43
N PHE A 223 19.75 -9.39 -3.62
CA PHE A 223 18.59 -8.99 -4.43
C PHE A 223 17.27 -9.39 -3.77
N LEU A 224 17.18 -10.55 -3.11
CA LEU A 224 16.02 -10.92 -2.30
C LEU A 224 15.75 -9.88 -1.20
N ALA A 225 16.79 -9.45 -0.48
CA ALA A 225 16.67 -8.40 0.53
C ALA A 225 16.27 -7.04 -0.08
N ALA A 226 16.82 -6.68 -1.24
CA ALA A 226 16.45 -5.44 -1.94
C ALA A 226 15.00 -5.49 -2.46
N THR A 227 14.56 -6.63 -3.01
CA THR A 227 13.17 -6.84 -3.44
C THR A 227 12.21 -6.79 -2.26
N THR A 228 12.57 -7.43 -1.14
CA THR A 228 11.82 -7.36 0.12
C THR A 228 11.70 -5.91 0.61
N ALA A 229 12.78 -5.13 0.56
CA ALA A 229 12.74 -3.72 0.94
C ALA A 229 11.93 -2.86 -0.06
N ALA A 230 11.97 -3.17 -1.36
CA ALA A 230 11.18 -2.47 -2.38
C ALA A 230 9.67 -2.74 -2.24
N SER A 231 9.31 -3.90 -1.74
CA SER A 231 7.91 -4.32 -1.60
C SER A 231 7.12 -3.40 -0.68
N LEU A 232 7.74 -2.87 0.36
CA LEU A 232 7.06 -2.00 1.33
C LEU A 232 6.57 -0.69 0.69
N PRO A 233 7.38 0.15 0.04
CA PRO A 233 6.88 1.32 -0.66
C PRO A 233 5.94 0.96 -1.84
N ILE A 234 6.21 -0.12 -2.59
CA ILE A 234 5.33 -0.59 -3.67
C ILE A 234 3.93 -0.87 -3.14
N SER A 235 3.80 -1.49 -1.96
CA SER A 235 2.50 -1.81 -1.35
C SER A 235 1.64 -0.59 -1.04
N TRP A 236 2.24 0.56 -0.77
CA TRP A 236 1.55 1.80 -0.48
C TRP A 236 1.13 2.58 -1.74
N GLY A 237 1.77 2.31 -2.89
CA GLY A 237 1.50 3.01 -4.14
C GLY A 237 0.03 2.99 -4.57
N PRO A 238 -0.69 1.87 -4.48
CA PRO A 238 -2.11 1.81 -4.80
C PRO A 238 -3.00 2.73 -3.97
N PHE A 239 -2.64 2.99 -2.71
CA PHE A 239 -3.44 3.77 -1.75
C PHE A 239 -3.18 5.27 -1.77
N VAL A 240 -2.18 5.72 -2.52
CA VAL A 240 -1.82 7.15 -2.54
C VAL A 240 -2.98 8.05 -2.96
N GLY A 241 -3.89 7.54 -3.79
CA GLY A 241 -5.07 8.25 -4.25
C GLY A 241 -6.12 8.49 -3.16
N ASP A 242 -6.20 7.63 -2.16
CA ASP A 242 -7.15 7.75 -1.06
C ASP A 242 -6.91 9.04 -0.24
N TYR A 243 -5.67 9.48 -0.20
CA TYR A 243 -5.23 10.72 0.46
C TYR A 243 -5.06 11.87 -0.54
N GLY A 244 -4.49 11.60 -1.72
CA GLY A 244 -4.22 12.60 -2.75
C GLY A 244 -5.46 13.24 -3.35
N ARG A 245 -6.63 12.58 -3.34
CA ARG A 245 -7.90 13.10 -3.88
C ARG A 245 -8.41 14.36 -3.17
N TYR A 246 -7.91 14.66 -1.96
CA TYR A 246 -8.26 15.88 -1.21
C TYR A 246 -7.36 17.08 -1.55
N ILE A 247 -6.34 16.91 -2.39
CA ILE A 247 -5.47 17.97 -2.89
C ILE A 247 -6.15 18.67 -4.08
N PRO A 248 -6.12 20.01 -4.16
CA PRO A 248 -6.68 20.75 -5.30
C PRO A 248 -6.09 20.31 -6.64
N ALA A 249 -6.94 20.25 -7.68
CA ALA A 249 -6.53 19.89 -9.05
C ALA A 249 -5.49 20.86 -9.65
N SER A 250 -5.42 22.10 -9.14
CA SER A 250 -4.46 23.13 -9.53
C SER A 250 -3.05 22.89 -8.97
N ALA A 251 -2.88 21.99 -8.00
CA ALA A 251 -1.58 21.70 -7.42
C ALA A 251 -0.58 21.18 -8.49
N SER A 252 0.68 21.63 -8.38
CA SER A 252 1.73 21.20 -9.30
C SER A 252 1.96 19.69 -9.20
N PRO A 253 1.85 18.92 -10.30
CA PRO A 253 2.07 17.48 -10.29
C PRO A 253 3.46 17.08 -9.79
N ARG A 254 4.49 17.87 -10.13
CA ARG A 254 5.87 17.63 -9.69
C ARG A 254 6.00 17.75 -8.18
N VAL A 255 5.36 18.77 -7.58
CA VAL A 255 5.37 18.98 -6.13
C VAL A 255 4.62 17.87 -5.41
N VAL A 256 3.44 17.50 -5.91
CA VAL A 256 2.62 16.40 -5.36
C VAL A 256 3.40 15.09 -5.41
N GLY A 257 3.98 14.74 -6.57
CA GLY A 257 4.80 13.54 -6.74
C GLY A 257 6.03 13.53 -5.84
N ALA A 258 6.74 14.66 -5.72
CA ALA A 258 7.93 14.78 -4.88
C ALA A 258 7.63 14.56 -3.39
N TYR A 259 6.54 15.15 -2.85
CA TYR A 259 6.16 14.93 -1.45
C TYR A 259 5.70 13.49 -1.19
N GLY A 260 4.92 12.88 -2.11
CA GLY A 260 4.56 11.47 -2.01
C GLY A 260 5.78 10.56 -2.02
N PHE A 261 6.68 10.75 -2.96
CA PHE A 261 7.95 10.02 -3.06
C PHE A 261 8.82 10.20 -1.81
N ALA A 262 9.07 11.45 -1.38
CA ALA A 262 9.92 11.72 -0.23
C ALA A 262 9.36 11.13 1.06
N GLY A 263 8.04 11.22 1.27
CA GLY A 263 7.38 10.68 2.47
C GLY A 263 7.53 9.16 2.55
N ILE A 264 7.20 8.45 1.47
CA ILE A 264 7.28 6.99 1.47
C ILE A 264 8.72 6.49 1.47
N PHE A 265 9.61 7.07 0.66
CA PHE A 265 11.01 6.66 0.61
C PHE A 265 11.68 6.83 1.96
N LEU A 266 11.65 8.04 2.52
CA LEU A 266 12.34 8.33 3.79
C LEU A 266 11.71 7.57 4.96
N GLY A 267 10.38 7.42 4.98
CA GLY A 267 9.68 6.67 6.02
C GLY A 267 10.06 5.18 6.00
N CYS A 268 9.91 4.52 4.85
CA CYS A 268 10.26 3.11 4.70
C CYS A 268 11.75 2.87 4.93
N TRP A 269 12.60 3.67 4.30
CA TRP A 269 14.05 3.54 4.41
C TRP A 269 14.54 3.66 5.85
N LEU A 270 14.14 4.73 6.55
CA LEU A 270 14.60 4.98 7.92
C LEU A 270 14.09 3.91 8.89
N ALA A 271 12.82 3.50 8.77
CA ALA A 271 12.25 2.46 9.61
C ALA A 271 12.94 1.10 9.39
N MET A 272 13.21 0.73 8.13
CA MET A 272 13.89 -0.53 7.81
C MET A 272 15.37 -0.51 8.21
N VAL A 273 16.07 0.62 8.01
CA VAL A 273 17.47 0.77 8.45
C VAL A 273 17.58 0.70 9.97
N ALA A 274 16.66 1.33 10.72
CA ALA A 274 16.60 1.26 12.17
C ALA A 274 16.36 -0.20 12.64
N ALA A 275 15.49 -0.93 11.97
CA ALA A 275 15.23 -2.33 12.29
C ALA A 275 16.44 -3.23 11.98
N ALA A 276 17.08 -3.07 10.82
CA ALA A 276 18.30 -3.80 10.49
C ALA A 276 19.45 -3.49 11.46
N PHE A 277 19.60 -2.22 11.87
CA PHE A 277 20.57 -1.80 12.88
C PHE A 277 20.33 -2.50 14.21
N ALA A 278 19.09 -2.50 14.72
CA ALA A 278 18.74 -3.20 15.94
C ALA A 278 18.94 -4.72 15.82
N ALA A 279 18.59 -5.29 14.66
CA ALA A 279 18.67 -6.73 14.40
C ALA A 279 20.12 -7.26 14.46
N THR A 280 21.14 -6.43 14.24
CA THR A 280 22.55 -6.85 14.42
C THR A 280 22.84 -7.31 15.85
N ALA A 281 22.12 -6.77 16.85
CA ALA A 281 22.26 -7.14 18.26
C ALA A 281 21.63 -8.50 18.61
N PHE A 282 20.78 -9.06 17.74
CA PHE A 282 20.10 -10.35 17.90
C PHE A 282 20.01 -11.12 16.57
N ALA A 283 21.07 -11.08 15.76
CA ALA A 283 21.10 -11.61 14.40
C ALA A 283 20.63 -13.07 14.29
N ALA A 284 20.97 -13.94 15.24
CA ALA A 284 20.51 -15.33 15.27
C ALA A 284 18.97 -15.47 15.45
N GLN A 285 18.29 -14.43 15.89
CA GLN A 285 16.84 -14.39 16.11
C GLN A 285 16.15 -13.34 15.22
N ALA A 286 16.83 -12.82 14.18
CA ALA A 286 16.30 -11.72 13.37
C ALA A 286 15.02 -12.08 12.61
N PHE A 287 14.76 -13.36 12.33
CA PHE A 287 13.45 -13.83 11.82
C PHE A 287 12.30 -13.62 12.83
N ASN A 288 12.59 -13.62 14.12
CA ASN A 288 11.64 -13.31 15.20
C ASN A 288 11.84 -11.87 15.68
N PHE A 289 11.80 -10.91 14.76
CA PHE A 289 12.17 -9.51 14.99
C PHE A 289 11.53 -8.92 16.24
N VAL A 290 10.21 -9.08 16.43
CA VAL A 290 9.47 -8.48 17.56
C VAL A 290 9.93 -9.04 18.90
N GLN A 291 10.20 -10.34 18.96
CA GLN A 291 10.78 -10.97 20.15
C GLN A 291 12.20 -10.46 20.39
N GLY A 292 13.05 -10.50 19.36
CA GLY A 292 14.44 -10.08 19.45
C GLY A 292 14.61 -8.64 19.91
N ILE A 293 13.90 -7.70 19.29
CA ILE A 293 13.97 -6.28 19.65
C ILE A 293 13.43 -6.03 21.08
N THR A 294 12.36 -6.73 21.49
CA THR A 294 11.78 -6.57 22.82
C THR A 294 12.70 -7.12 23.91
N THR A 295 13.27 -8.31 23.74
CA THR A 295 14.14 -8.93 24.75
C THR A 295 15.50 -8.25 24.86
N THR A 296 16.03 -7.73 23.75
CA THR A 296 17.36 -7.13 23.68
C THR A 296 17.38 -5.63 24.05
N SER A 297 16.22 -4.95 23.93
CA SER A 297 16.10 -3.51 24.23
C SER A 297 16.54 -3.16 25.66
N PRO A 298 17.19 -2.00 25.89
CA PRO A 298 17.45 -1.52 27.25
C PRO A 298 16.13 -1.20 27.98
N ALA A 299 16.12 -1.36 29.32
CA ALA A 299 14.88 -1.25 30.11
C ALA A 299 14.12 0.07 29.93
N TRP A 300 14.87 1.20 29.82
CA TRP A 300 14.28 2.53 29.64
C TRP A 300 13.55 2.70 28.31
N PHE A 301 13.92 1.91 27.29
CA PHE A 301 13.36 2.05 25.94
C PHE A 301 12.19 1.09 25.67
N VAL A 302 12.01 0.05 26.49
CA VAL A 302 10.94 -0.95 26.27
C VAL A 302 9.54 -0.32 26.22
N LEU A 303 9.23 0.58 27.15
CA LEU A 303 7.91 1.21 27.20
C LEU A 303 7.67 2.18 26.04
N PRO A 304 8.54 3.16 25.74
CA PRO A 304 8.39 3.99 24.52
C PRO A 304 8.28 3.17 23.23
N MET A 305 9.10 2.14 23.10
CA MET A 305 9.11 1.25 21.95
C MET A 305 7.78 0.50 21.80
N LEU A 306 7.25 -0.08 22.89
CA LEU A 306 5.94 -0.74 22.88
C LEU A 306 4.83 0.23 22.50
N LEU A 307 4.74 1.37 23.20
CA LEU A 307 3.61 2.30 23.02
C LEU A 307 3.60 2.94 21.62
N ILE A 308 4.76 3.28 21.08
CA ILE A 308 4.85 3.99 19.81
C ILE A 308 5.04 3.02 18.64
N LEU A 309 6.09 2.20 18.63
CA LEU A 309 6.41 1.34 17.49
C LEU A 309 5.54 0.09 17.46
N GLY A 310 5.31 -0.55 18.63
CA GLY A 310 4.53 -1.77 18.74
C GLY A 310 3.03 -1.56 18.66
N LEU A 311 2.52 -0.46 19.17
CA LEU A 311 1.08 -0.18 19.25
C LEU A 311 0.66 1.01 18.39
N ALA A 312 1.02 2.25 18.73
CA ALA A 312 0.42 3.41 18.11
C ALA A 312 0.65 3.47 16.59
N SER A 313 1.91 3.37 16.11
CA SER A 313 2.22 3.39 14.69
C SER A 313 1.68 2.16 13.95
N ASN A 314 1.78 0.98 14.59
CA ASN A 314 1.28 -0.28 14.01
C ASN A 314 -0.24 -0.29 13.89
N ILE A 315 -0.96 0.13 14.93
CA ILE A 315 -2.43 0.22 14.94
C ILE A 315 -2.92 1.29 13.97
N ALA A 316 -2.24 2.44 13.87
CA ALA A 316 -2.55 3.46 12.87
C ALA A 316 -2.43 2.90 11.46
N SER A 317 -1.32 2.23 11.13
CA SER A 317 -1.14 1.55 9.83
C SER A 317 -2.18 0.46 9.58
N ALA A 318 -2.53 -0.32 10.62
CA ALA A 318 -3.57 -1.35 10.54
C ALA A 318 -4.96 -0.74 10.29
N ALA A 319 -5.28 0.39 10.95
CA ALA A 319 -6.55 1.09 10.74
C ALA A 319 -6.62 1.70 9.33
N MET A 320 -5.51 2.23 8.78
CA MET A 320 -5.42 2.67 7.39
C MET A 320 -5.63 1.50 6.43
N SER A 321 -5.00 0.36 6.67
CA SER A 321 -5.16 -0.86 5.85
C SER A 321 -6.61 -1.34 5.85
N LEU A 322 -7.27 -1.41 7.01
CA LEU A 322 -8.66 -1.80 7.12
C LEU A 322 -9.61 -0.77 6.47
N TYR A 323 -9.32 0.52 6.62
CA TYR A 323 -10.06 1.60 5.96
C TYR A 323 -9.99 1.44 4.44
N ASN A 324 -8.78 1.27 3.89
CA ASN A 324 -8.56 1.09 2.46
C ASN A 324 -9.22 -0.20 1.95
N ALA A 325 -9.07 -1.33 2.67
CA ALA A 325 -9.73 -2.58 2.32
C ALA A 325 -11.27 -2.45 2.26
N ALA A 326 -11.86 -1.72 3.21
CA ALA A 326 -13.30 -1.48 3.22
C ALA A 326 -13.76 -0.56 2.08
N LEU A 327 -12.94 0.43 1.71
CA LEU A 327 -13.18 1.32 0.57
C LEU A 327 -13.15 0.54 -0.75
N ASP A 328 -12.12 -0.29 -0.94
CA ASP A 328 -11.92 -1.11 -2.13
C ASP A 328 -12.98 -2.19 -2.30
N ALA A 329 -13.35 -2.87 -1.20
CA ALA A 329 -14.45 -3.83 -1.20
C ALA A 329 -15.80 -3.16 -1.54
N GLY A 330 -16.04 -1.93 -1.07
CA GLY A 330 -17.22 -1.13 -1.40
C GLY A 330 -17.30 -0.74 -2.89
N ALA A 331 -16.19 -0.81 -3.62
CA ALA A 331 -16.17 -0.59 -5.07
C ALA A 331 -16.78 -1.75 -5.88
N TRP A 332 -16.96 -2.93 -5.29
CA TRP A 332 -17.51 -4.10 -5.96
C TRP A 332 -19.02 -4.03 -6.04
N PRO A 333 -19.66 -4.44 -7.16
CA PRO A 333 -21.11 -4.29 -7.38
C PRO A 333 -21.97 -4.89 -6.28
N ILE A 334 -21.54 -6.01 -5.70
CA ILE A 334 -22.29 -6.73 -4.65
C ILE A 334 -22.26 -5.97 -3.30
N LEU A 335 -21.23 -5.17 -3.03
CA LEU A 335 -21.04 -4.44 -1.78
C LEU A 335 -21.32 -2.93 -1.90
N TYR A 336 -21.57 -2.43 -3.13
CA TYR A 336 -21.71 -1.00 -3.40
C TYR A 336 -22.79 -0.29 -2.55
N LYS A 337 -23.86 -1.01 -2.17
CA LYS A 337 -24.94 -0.48 -1.32
C LYS A 337 -24.69 -0.66 0.19
N VAL A 338 -23.65 -1.39 0.55
CA VAL A 338 -23.30 -1.65 1.95
C VAL A 338 -22.49 -0.48 2.49
N LYS A 339 -22.88 0.05 3.65
CA LYS A 339 -22.13 1.14 4.28
C LYS A 339 -20.71 0.66 4.64
N ARG A 340 -19.69 1.48 4.38
CA ARG A 340 -18.29 1.16 4.59
C ARG A 340 -17.98 0.58 5.98
N TRP A 341 -18.59 1.10 7.04
CA TRP A 341 -18.33 0.61 8.39
C TRP A 341 -18.79 -0.84 8.62
N HIS A 342 -19.89 -1.27 7.97
CA HIS A 342 -20.30 -2.69 8.03
C HIS A 342 -19.27 -3.59 7.33
N ILE A 343 -18.72 -3.12 6.21
CA ILE A 343 -17.66 -3.83 5.50
C ILE A 343 -16.41 -3.92 6.39
N ALA A 344 -16.01 -2.83 7.04
CA ALA A 344 -14.85 -2.81 7.94
C ALA A 344 -15.01 -3.80 9.11
N VAL A 345 -16.20 -3.85 9.74
CA VAL A 345 -16.49 -4.82 10.81
C VAL A 345 -16.45 -6.26 10.30
N GLY A 346 -17.04 -6.53 9.13
CA GLY A 346 -17.01 -7.86 8.50
C GLY A 346 -15.59 -8.31 8.16
N LEU A 347 -14.78 -7.42 7.59
CA LEU A 347 -13.37 -7.70 7.28
C LEU A 347 -12.54 -7.94 8.55
N SER A 348 -12.81 -7.23 9.64
CA SER A 348 -12.15 -7.45 10.93
C SER A 348 -12.38 -8.87 11.47
N ALA A 349 -13.62 -9.38 11.34
CA ALA A 349 -13.93 -10.76 11.73
C ALA A 349 -13.22 -11.80 10.83
N ILE A 350 -13.14 -11.54 9.51
CA ILE A 350 -12.40 -12.39 8.57
C ILE A 350 -10.91 -12.40 8.93
N VAL A 351 -10.31 -11.25 9.22
CA VAL A 351 -8.89 -11.15 9.57
C VAL A 351 -8.57 -11.87 10.86
N LEU A 352 -9.45 -11.85 11.85
CA LEU A 352 -9.25 -12.64 13.07
C LEU A 352 -9.07 -14.13 12.75
N GLY A 353 -9.95 -14.68 11.92
CA GLY A 353 -9.86 -16.08 11.46
C GLY A 353 -8.62 -16.35 10.62
N LEU A 354 -8.31 -15.46 9.65
CA LEU A 354 -7.14 -15.59 8.77
C LEU A 354 -5.83 -15.52 9.56
N THR A 355 -5.70 -14.55 10.48
CA THR A 355 -4.48 -14.41 11.28
C THR A 355 -4.27 -15.65 12.15
N TYR A 356 -5.33 -16.17 12.74
CA TYR A 356 -5.25 -17.41 13.51
C TYR A 356 -4.78 -18.59 12.65
N LEU A 357 -5.38 -18.79 11.48
CA LEU A 357 -4.99 -19.86 10.54
C LEU A 357 -3.54 -19.72 10.08
N LEU A 358 -3.12 -18.52 9.67
CA LEU A 358 -1.76 -18.27 9.16
C LEU A 358 -0.69 -18.43 10.25
N VAL A 359 -1.01 -18.13 11.50
CA VAL A 359 -0.08 -18.26 12.63
C VAL A 359 -0.02 -19.68 13.16
N VAL A 360 -1.16 -20.37 13.23
CA VAL A 360 -1.25 -21.71 13.83
C VAL A 360 -0.95 -22.83 12.83
N ALA A 361 -1.45 -22.68 11.60
CA ALA A 361 -1.37 -23.74 10.59
C ALA A 361 -0.09 -23.70 9.75
N THR A 362 0.58 -22.55 9.69
CA THR A 362 1.72 -22.35 8.76
C THR A 362 2.80 -21.43 9.35
N ASN A 363 3.94 -21.30 8.66
CA ASN A 363 5.03 -20.42 9.08
C ASN A 363 4.74 -18.97 8.64
N PHE A 364 4.76 -18.02 9.58
CA PHE A 364 4.50 -16.60 9.29
C PHE A 364 5.47 -16.02 8.25
N ILE A 365 6.77 -16.31 8.33
CA ILE A 365 7.78 -15.77 7.38
C ILE A 365 7.53 -16.30 5.97
N THR A 366 7.24 -17.58 5.86
CA THR A 366 6.91 -18.24 4.58
C THR A 366 5.68 -17.62 3.92
N ASN A 367 4.65 -17.32 4.71
CA ASN A 367 3.46 -16.63 4.23
C ASN A 367 3.75 -15.18 3.84
N LEU A 368 4.60 -14.49 4.60
CA LEU A 368 5.02 -13.13 4.30
C LEU A 368 5.76 -13.06 2.96
N GLU A 369 6.70 -13.97 2.68
CA GLU A 369 7.41 -14.04 1.41
C GLU A 369 6.46 -14.32 0.24
N SER A 370 5.52 -15.26 0.38
CA SER A 370 4.51 -15.56 -0.63
C SER A 370 3.62 -14.34 -0.92
N PHE A 371 3.17 -13.67 0.15
CA PHE A 371 2.37 -12.45 0.04
C PHE A 371 3.13 -11.36 -0.72
N VAL A 372 4.39 -11.10 -0.36
CA VAL A 372 5.25 -10.11 -1.00
C VAL A 372 5.43 -10.42 -2.49
N THR A 373 5.69 -11.67 -2.85
CA THR A 373 5.89 -12.10 -4.25
C THR A 373 4.64 -11.85 -5.09
N ILE A 374 3.46 -12.29 -4.63
CA ILE A 374 2.20 -12.08 -5.35
C ILE A 374 1.88 -10.58 -5.45
N MET A 375 2.10 -9.84 -4.37
CA MET A 375 1.88 -8.39 -4.33
C MET A 375 2.74 -7.66 -5.36
N ILE A 376 4.05 -7.91 -5.38
CA ILE A 376 4.97 -7.28 -6.33
C ILE A 376 4.58 -7.65 -7.77
N ALA A 377 4.35 -8.93 -8.05
CA ALA A 377 4.02 -9.40 -9.39
C ALA A 377 2.72 -8.77 -9.93
N THR A 378 1.75 -8.49 -9.08
CA THR A 378 0.43 -7.96 -9.50
C THR A 378 0.33 -6.45 -9.44
N ALA A 379 0.85 -5.80 -8.38
CA ALA A 379 0.72 -4.36 -8.18
C ALA A 379 1.68 -3.55 -9.04
N THR A 380 2.91 -4.03 -9.24
CA THR A 380 3.92 -3.28 -10.02
C THR A 380 3.48 -3.00 -11.44
N PRO A 381 3.07 -3.99 -12.26
CA PRO A 381 2.63 -3.71 -13.62
C PRO A 381 1.35 -2.87 -13.66
N TRP A 382 0.43 -3.03 -12.72
CA TRP A 382 -0.77 -2.21 -12.63
C TRP A 382 -0.43 -0.72 -12.42
N MET A 383 0.48 -0.39 -11.49
CA MET A 383 0.91 0.98 -11.23
C MET A 383 1.74 1.57 -12.38
N VAL A 384 2.62 0.77 -12.98
CA VAL A 384 3.44 1.20 -14.13
C VAL A 384 2.53 1.55 -15.32
N ILE A 385 1.51 0.73 -15.60
CA ILE A 385 0.51 1.01 -16.64
C ILE A 385 -0.23 2.33 -16.35
N MET A 386 -0.66 2.56 -15.10
CA MET A 386 -1.29 3.83 -14.70
C MET A 386 -0.36 5.02 -14.91
N GLY A 387 0.91 4.89 -14.51
CA GLY A 387 1.92 5.93 -14.69
C GLY A 387 2.17 6.25 -16.17
N ILE A 388 2.31 5.23 -17.02
CA ILE A 388 2.46 5.41 -18.47
C ILE A 388 1.22 6.08 -19.06
N HIS A 389 0.02 5.63 -18.65
CA HIS A 389 -1.23 6.26 -19.10
C HIS A 389 -1.28 7.74 -18.73
N TYR A 390 -0.93 8.09 -17.47
CA TYR A 390 -0.85 9.47 -16.99
C TYR A 390 0.08 10.33 -17.89
N LEU A 391 1.25 9.81 -18.26
CA LEU A 391 2.20 10.50 -19.12
C LEU A 391 1.66 10.66 -20.54
N LEU A 392 1.02 9.64 -21.11
CA LEU A 392 0.44 9.68 -22.46
C LEU A 392 -0.71 10.69 -22.56
N VAL A 393 -1.58 10.76 -21.55
CA VAL A 393 -2.70 11.74 -21.51
C VAL A 393 -2.27 13.10 -20.93
N LYS A 394 -0.98 13.27 -20.57
CA LYS A 394 -0.43 14.51 -19.98
C LYS A 394 -1.22 15.00 -18.75
N GLY A 395 -1.74 14.07 -17.96
CA GLY A 395 -2.57 14.35 -16.78
C GLY A 395 -3.94 14.91 -17.08
N GLN A 396 -4.43 14.81 -18.31
CA GLN A 396 -5.80 15.21 -18.69
C GLN A 396 -6.77 14.04 -18.47
N TYR A 397 -7.68 14.21 -17.53
CA TYR A 397 -8.71 13.22 -17.18
C TYR A 397 -10.10 13.82 -17.30
N ALA A 398 -11.08 12.98 -17.57
CA ALA A 398 -12.51 13.27 -17.50
C ALA A 398 -13.10 12.60 -16.24
N PRO A 399 -13.16 13.28 -15.07
CA PRO A 399 -13.53 12.65 -13.80
C PRO A 399 -14.93 12.03 -13.81
N LEU A 400 -15.92 12.65 -14.48
CA LEU A 400 -17.29 12.11 -14.60
C LEU A 400 -17.31 10.79 -15.37
N ASP A 401 -16.49 10.66 -16.41
CA ASP A 401 -16.42 9.45 -17.23
C ASP A 401 -15.83 8.25 -16.46
N LEU A 402 -14.96 8.52 -15.45
CA LEU A 402 -14.46 7.49 -14.55
C LEU A 402 -15.58 6.88 -13.69
N HIS A 403 -16.66 7.66 -13.44
CA HIS A 403 -17.82 7.24 -12.64
C HIS A 403 -19.01 6.78 -13.50
N ALA A 404 -18.82 6.59 -14.80
CA ALA A 404 -19.88 6.09 -15.71
C ALA A 404 -20.50 4.76 -15.23
N PHE A 405 -19.79 3.97 -14.41
CA PHE A 405 -20.33 2.74 -13.81
C PHE A 405 -21.50 2.98 -12.84
N ALA A 406 -21.60 4.16 -12.25
CA ALA A 406 -22.67 4.55 -11.32
C ALA A 406 -23.88 5.16 -12.03
N ILE A 407 -23.77 5.50 -13.31
CA ILE A 407 -24.80 6.15 -14.10
C ILE A 407 -25.42 5.14 -15.07
N PRO A 408 -26.70 4.76 -14.93
CA PRO A 408 -27.32 3.80 -15.82
C PRO A 408 -27.29 4.27 -17.30
N GLY A 409 -26.74 3.41 -18.18
CA GLY A 409 -26.65 3.68 -19.63
C GLY A 409 -25.48 4.57 -20.06
N ALA A 410 -24.73 5.16 -19.15
CA ALA A 410 -23.57 6.00 -19.49
C ALA A 410 -22.40 5.16 -20.03
N ARG A 411 -21.74 5.68 -21.08
CA ARG A 411 -20.62 5.04 -21.78
C ARG A 411 -19.47 6.01 -22.04
N GLY A 412 -19.11 6.89 -21.16
CA GLY A 412 -18.08 7.90 -21.36
C GLY A 412 -16.78 7.42 -22.01
N ARG A 413 -15.81 8.31 -22.12
CA ARG A 413 -14.49 8.15 -22.77
C ARG A 413 -13.76 6.82 -22.41
N TYR A 414 -13.93 6.34 -21.17
CA TYR A 414 -13.20 5.16 -20.66
C TYR A 414 -14.00 3.86 -20.77
N TRP A 415 -15.05 3.82 -21.60
CA TRP A 415 -15.87 2.60 -21.78
C TRP A 415 -15.12 1.50 -22.54
N TYR A 416 -14.26 1.84 -23.49
CA TYR A 416 -13.52 0.89 -24.34
C TYR A 416 -14.42 -0.26 -24.87
N THR A 417 -13.93 -1.51 -24.78
CA THR A 417 -14.68 -2.69 -25.23
C THR A 417 -15.48 -3.26 -24.06
N GLY A 418 -16.78 -2.93 -23.97
CA GLY A 418 -17.65 -3.43 -22.90
C GLY A 418 -17.29 -2.99 -21.48
N GLY A 419 -16.59 -1.87 -21.34
CA GLY A 419 -16.11 -1.34 -20.07
C GLY A 419 -14.69 -1.78 -19.70
N ILE A 420 -13.99 -2.48 -20.59
CA ILE A 420 -12.65 -3.05 -20.34
C ILE A 420 -11.70 -2.64 -21.45
N ASN A 421 -10.50 -2.21 -21.10
CA ASN A 421 -9.41 -2.01 -22.04
C ASN A 421 -8.57 -3.30 -22.13
N ILE A 422 -8.78 -4.06 -23.21
CA ILE A 422 -8.11 -5.34 -23.44
C ILE A 422 -6.58 -5.17 -23.47
N VAL A 423 -6.07 -4.07 -24.07
CA VAL A 423 -4.62 -3.79 -24.13
C VAL A 423 -4.02 -3.69 -22.74
N ALA A 424 -4.68 -3.01 -21.81
CA ALA A 424 -4.19 -2.86 -20.45
C ALA A 424 -4.21 -4.19 -19.68
N PHE A 425 -5.25 -5.02 -19.88
CA PHE A 425 -5.32 -6.35 -19.24
C PHE A 425 -4.26 -7.32 -19.77
N VAL A 426 -4.04 -7.36 -21.09
CA VAL A 426 -2.97 -8.16 -21.68
C VAL A 426 -1.61 -7.70 -21.19
N ALA A 427 -1.37 -6.39 -21.15
CA ALA A 427 -0.13 -5.81 -20.65
C ALA A 427 0.10 -6.16 -19.18
N TRP A 428 -0.93 -6.03 -18.35
CA TRP A 428 -0.86 -6.43 -16.94
C TRP A 428 -0.55 -7.92 -16.79
N GLY A 429 -1.25 -8.79 -17.53
CA GLY A 429 -1.03 -10.23 -17.51
C GLY A 429 0.40 -10.61 -17.95
N CYS A 430 0.94 -9.98 -19.00
CA CYS A 430 2.33 -10.16 -19.42
C CYS A 430 3.31 -9.71 -18.32
N GLY A 431 3.03 -8.59 -17.65
CA GLY A 431 3.84 -8.12 -16.54
C GLY A 431 3.84 -9.10 -15.37
N VAL A 432 2.65 -9.60 -14.97
CA VAL A 432 2.53 -10.63 -13.92
C VAL A 432 3.31 -11.89 -14.28
N ALA A 433 3.12 -12.39 -15.49
CA ALA A 433 3.80 -13.61 -15.96
C ALA A 433 5.33 -13.46 -15.94
N LEU A 434 5.85 -12.35 -16.49
CA LEU A 434 7.28 -12.08 -16.47
C LEU A 434 7.81 -11.88 -15.05
N GLY A 435 7.10 -11.16 -14.19
CA GLY A 435 7.48 -11.02 -12.79
C GLY A 435 7.63 -12.36 -12.08
N LEU A 436 6.65 -13.24 -12.23
CA LEU A 436 6.70 -14.57 -11.63
C LEU A 436 7.80 -15.47 -12.27
N MET A 437 8.06 -15.35 -13.57
CA MET A 437 9.13 -16.11 -14.23
C MET A 437 10.53 -15.79 -13.71
N PHE A 438 10.77 -14.57 -13.22
CA PHE A 438 12.05 -14.11 -12.68
C PHE A 438 12.06 -13.98 -11.15
N SER A 439 11.08 -14.56 -10.47
CA SER A 439 10.99 -14.54 -9.01
C SER A 439 11.88 -15.60 -8.38
N THR A 440 12.56 -15.23 -7.30
CA THR A 440 13.37 -16.14 -6.49
C THR A 440 13.05 -15.95 -5.02
N THR A 441 12.32 -16.90 -4.46
CA THR A 441 11.97 -16.92 -3.03
C THR A 441 12.25 -18.30 -2.44
N THR A 442 12.15 -18.44 -1.13
CA THR A 442 12.30 -19.73 -0.45
C THR A 442 11.20 -20.74 -0.82
N LEU A 443 10.05 -20.29 -1.33
CA LEU A 443 8.90 -21.12 -1.66
C LEU A 443 8.69 -21.36 -3.14
N PHE A 444 9.07 -20.40 -3.97
CA PHE A 444 8.82 -20.42 -5.39
C PHE A 444 10.03 -19.87 -6.15
N THR A 445 10.46 -20.65 -7.10
CA THR A 445 11.53 -20.29 -8.03
C THR A 445 10.95 -20.28 -9.44
N GLY A 446 11.00 -19.11 -10.09
CA GLY A 446 10.51 -18.93 -11.44
C GLY A 446 11.36 -19.69 -12.46
N PRO A 447 10.77 -20.14 -13.60
CA PRO A 447 11.48 -20.97 -14.59
C PRO A 447 12.65 -20.25 -15.28
N LEU A 448 12.72 -18.92 -15.24
CA LEU A 448 13.81 -18.13 -15.84
C LEU A 448 14.84 -17.63 -14.81
N GLU A 449 14.69 -17.97 -13.54
CA GLU A 449 15.61 -17.60 -12.46
C GLU A 449 17.06 -18.04 -12.75
N SER A 450 17.24 -19.24 -13.27
CA SER A 450 18.58 -19.77 -13.60
C SER A 450 19.30 -18.93 -14.65
N SER A 451 18.58 -18.27 -15.55
CA SER A 451 19.17 -17.36 -16.57
C SER A 451 19.82 -16.11 -15.97
N VAL A 452 19.43 -15.74 -14.74
CA VAL A 452 19.93 -14.58 -13.98
C VAL A 452 20.69 -15.00 -12.72
N GLN A 453 21.16 -16.25 -12.68
CA GLN A 453 21.98 -16.80 -11.58
C GLN A 453 21.31 -16.72 -10.20
N GLY A 454 20.00 -16.91 -10.13
CA GLY A 454 19.23 -16.87 -8.89
C GLY A 454 18.87 -15.48 -8.37
N VAL A 455 19.14 -14.44 -9.13
CA VAL A 455 18.82 -13.06 -8.76
C VAL A 455 17.32 -12.81 -8.94
N ASP A 456 16.65 -12.32 -7.89
CA ASP A 456 15.25 -11.90 -7.98
C ASP A 456 15.11 -10.57 -8.74
N LEU A 457 14.60 -10.66 -9.96
CA LEU A 457 14.27 -9.51 -10.80
C LEU A 457 12.76 -9.34 -11.00
N SER A 458 11.94 -9.96 -10.16
CA SER A 458 10.48 -10.01 -10.31
C SER A 458 9.84 -8.63 -10.46
N TRP A 459 10.20 -7.68 -9.62
CA TRP A 459 9.67 -6.30 -9.66
C TRP A 459 10.05 -5.57 -10.96
N LEU A 460 11.29 -5.74 -11.43
CA LEU A 460 11.78 -5.10 -12.66
C LEU A 460 11.07 -5.68 -13.88
N MET A 461 11.03 -7.00 -13.98
CA MET A 461 10.43 -7.70 -15.11
C MET A 461 8.91 -7.53 -15.16
N ALA A 462 8.25 -7.48 -14.01
CA ALA A 462 6.82 -7.16 -13.92
C ALA A 462 6.54 -5.74 -14.45
N GLY A 463 7.33 -4.76 -14.03
CA GLY A 463 7.18 -3.37 -14.45
C GLY A 463 7.50 -3.17 -15.93
N LEU A 464 8.64 -3.69 -16.41
CA LEU A 464 9.05 -3.58 -17.80
C LEU A 464 8.09 -4.33 -18.73
N GLY A 465 7.72 -5.56 -18.40
CA GLY A 465 6.81 -6.37 -19.21
C GLY A 465 5.46 -5.69 -19.38
N GLY A 466 4.83 -5.30 -18.27
CA GLY A 466 3.56 -4.59 -18.29
C GLY A 466 3.67 -3.24 -19.01
N GLY A 467 4.70 -2.47 -18.70
CA GLY A 467 4.90 -1.13 -19.26
C GLY A 467 5.13 -1.13 -20.77
N ILE A 468 6.05 -1.95 -21.26
CA ILE A 468 6.39 -2.02 -22.70
C ILE A 468 5.19 -2.51 -23.51
N VAL A 469 4.54 -3.60 -23.06
CA VAL A 469 3.35 -4.14 -23.76
C VAL A 469 2.22 -3.12 -23.79
N TYR A 470 1.99 -2.38 -22.68
CA TYR A 470 0.99 -1.34 -22.65
C TYR A 470 1.30 -0.18 -23.59
N LEU A 471 2.54 0.31 -23.58
CA LEU A 471 2.98 1.41 -24.42
C LEU A 471 2.82 1.07 -25.91
N ILE A 472 3.35 -0.09 -26.33
CA ILE A 472 3.27 -0.55 -27.72
C ILE A 472 1.79 -0.76 -28.12
N GLY A 473 1.03 -1.48 -27.30
CA GLY A 473 -0.38 -1.77 -27.59
C GLY A 473 -1.23 -0.50 -27.71
N THR A 474 -0.99 0.49 -26.83
CA THR A 474 -1.69 1.79 -26.88
C THR A 474 -1.31 2.59 -28.13
N LEU A 475 -0.04 2.66 -28.50
CA LEU A 475 0.42 3.35 -29.71
C LEU A 475 -0.13 2.73 -30.99
N VAL A 476 -0.23 1.40 -31.04
CA VAL A 476 -0.82 0.69 -32.19
C VAL A 476 -2.33 0.92 -32.29
N THR A 477 -3.04 0.87 -31.16
CA THR A 477 -4.50 1.05 -31.14
C THR A 477 -4.91 2.52 -31.32
N ALA A 478 -4.15 3.49 -30.77
CA ALA A 478 -4.43 4.91 -30.92
C ALA A 478 -4.45 5.35 -32.41
N ARG A 479 -3.63 4.72 -33.27
CA ARG A 479 -3.67 4.93 -34.72
C ARG A 479 -4.98 4.47 -35.36
N ARG A 480 -5.76 3.59 -34.70
CA ARG A 480 -7.04 3.02 -35.20
C ARG A 480 -8.27 3.71 -34.63
N THR A 481 -8.20 4.39 -33.48
CA THR A 481 -9.36 4.89 -32.70
C THR A 481 -9.34 6.40 -32.45
N ALA A 482 -8.54 7.17 -33.17
CA ALA A 482 -8.55 8.62 -33.04
C ALA A 482 -9.95 9.17 -33.39
N GLY A 483 -10.73 9.52 -32.36
CA GLY A 483 -11.92 10.35 -32.49
C GLY A 483 -13.28 9.73 -32.18
N THR A 484 -13.45 8.67 -31.38
CA THR A 484 -14.71 7.92 -31.41
C THR A 484 -15.64 7.94 -30.19
N GLN A 485 -15.33 8.62 -29.10
CA GLN A 485 -16.33 8.73 -28.00
C GLN A 485 -16.35 10.13 -27.38
N PRO A 486 -17.55 10.76 -27.31
CA PRO A 486 -17.75 12.06 -26.69
C PRO A 486 -17.53 11.97 -25.16
N ASP A 487 -17.04 13.06 -24.58
CA ASP A 487 -16.96 13.26 -23.13
C ASP A 487 -18.39 13.39 -22.57
N LEU A 488 -18.69 12.75 -21.42
CA LEU A 488 -20.01 12.88 -20.77
C LEU A 488 -20.31 14.34 -20.36
N ALA A 489 -19.29 15.15 -20.10
CA ALA A 489 -19.46 16.57 -19.85
C ALA A 489 -19.93 17.33 -21.10
N ASP A 490 -19.40 16.97 -22.27
CA ASP A 490 -19.85 17.58 -23.56
C ASP A 490 -21.28 17.17 -23.92
N VAL A 491 -21.64 15.91 -23.66
CA VAL A 491 -23.01 15.41 -23.86
C VAL A 491 -23.99 16.15 -22.94
N ALA A 492 -23.63 16.30 -21.67
CA ALA A 492 -24.45 17.03 -20.71
C ALA A 492 -24.60 18.53 -21.07
N ALA A 493 -23.53 19.16 -21.56
CA ALA A 493 -23.58 20.55 -22.02
C ALA A 493 -24.47 20.73 -23.27
N GLN A 494 -24.48 19.77 -24.20
CA GLN A 494 -25.35 19.77 -25.37
C GLN A 494 -26.82 19.58 -25.01
N GLU A 495 -27.15 18.71 -24.04
CA GLU A 495 -28.54 18.55 -23.56
C GLU A 495 -29.06 19.83 -22.89
N VAL A 496 -28.24 20.58 -22.18
CA VAL A 496 -28.58 21.87 -21.56
C VAL A 496 -28.78 22.95 -22.61
N SER A 497 -27.95 22.98 -23.65
CA SER A 497 -28.03 23.98 -24.75
C SER A 497 -29.17 23.67 -25.74
N GLY A 498 -29.58 22.42 -25.90
CA GLY A 498 -30.62 22.00 -26.77
C GLY A 498 -32.06 22.13 -26.20
N THR A 499 -32.19 22.50 -24.92
CA THR A 499 -33.45 22.75 -24.20
C THR A 499 -33.77 24.25 -24.06
N ALA A 500 -32.98 25.15 -24.64
CA ALA A 500 -33.24 26.57 -24.78
C ALA A 500 -33.71 26.89 -26.23
#